data_0cc7cb1bdfbbe9c542bea8aa416a7856
#
_entry.id   0cc7cb1bdfbbe9c542bea8aa416a7856
#
_cell.length_a   1.000
_cell.length_b   1.000
_cell.length_c   1.000
_cell.angle_alpha   90.00
_cell.angle_beta   90.00
_cell.angle_gamma   90.00
#
_symmetry.space_group_name_H-M   'P 1'
#
loop_
_entity.id
_entity.type
_entity.pdbx_description
1 polymer ?
#
loop_
_entity_poly.entity_id
_entity_poly.type
_entity_poly.pdbx_seq_one_letter_code
_entity_poly.pdbx_strand_id
1 'polypeptide(L)'
;RAAGGRGVLPGGVPGVAAGKAVVIGGGVSGWNATQIAVGMGFHVTLLDRDINKLKEADKVFGTKVQTVVSNSFELERACLEADLVIGAVLIPGAKAPKLVTNELVARMKPGSVLVDIAIDQGGCFEDSHPTTHAEPTFQVHNSVFYCVANMPGAVPNTSTHALTNATLPYILELADRGWVEALRRDAALAKGLNTHDGKVAYREVAEAHGLEHTELSALLG
;
A
#
# COMPACT_ATOMS: atom_id res chain seq x y z
N ARG A 1 -21.16 -1.53 10.03
CA ARG A 1 -21.66 -0.93 11.28
C ARG A 1 -21.28 -1.74 12.51
N ALA A 2 -21.24 -3.06 12.39
CA ALA A 2 -20.83 -3.93 13.51
C ALA A 2 -19.41 -3.59 14.04
N ALA A 3 -18.50 -3.16 13.16
CA ALA A 3 -17.16 -2.72 13.53
C ALA A 3 -17.04 -1.20 13.82
N GLY A 4 -18.16 -0.44 13.91
CA GLY A 4 -18.15 0.99 14.28
C GLY A 4 -18.15 1.97 13.11
N GLY A 5 -18.20 1.51 11.86
CA GLY A 5 -18.24 2.39 10.66
C GLY A 5 -19.55 3.21 10.54
N ARG A 6 -19.47 4.30 9.76
CA ARG A 6 -20.60 5.24 9.55
C ARG A 6 -21.82 4.65 8.84
N GLY A 7 -21.66 3.52 8.15
CA GLY A 7 -22.76 2.92 7.36
C GLY A 7 -23.05 3.69 6.06
N VAL A 8 -22.02 4.20 5.40
CA VAL A 8 -22.11 4.92 4.13
C VAL A 8 -22.22 3.92 2.98
N LEU A 9 -23.15 4.15 2.05
CA LEU A 9 -23.21 3.43 0.79
C LEU A 9 -22.25 4.11 -0.21
N PRO A 10 -21.26 3.39 -0.75
CA PRO A 10 -20.24 3.97 -1.62
C PRO A 10 -20.76 4.90 -2.71
N GLY A 11 -21.68 4.42 -3.54
CA GLY A 11 -22.23 5.19 -4.67
C GLY A 11 -23.38 6.12 -4.30
N GLY A 12 -23.80 6.21 -3.04
CA GLY A 12 -25.00 6.96 -2.65
C GLY A 12 -26.28 6.39 -3.24
N VAL A 13 -27.34 7.19 -3.20
CA VAL A 13 -28.62 6.93 -3.86
C VAL A 13 -29.20 8.25 -4.35
N PRO A 14 -30.20 8.26 -5.25
CA PRO A 14 -30.85 9.50 -5.63
C PRO A 14 -31.28 10.34 -4.43
N GLY A 15 -30.79 11.59 -4.37
CA GLY A 15 -31.00 12.50 -3.25
C GLY A 15 -30.02 12.38 -2.08
N VAL A 16 -29.11 11.38 -2.07
CA VAL A 16 -28.06 11.24 -1.07
C VAL A 16 -26.69 11.06 -1.74
N ALA A 17 -25.76 11.92 -1.37
CA ALA A 17 -24.42 11.92 -1.96
C ALA A 17 -23.66 10.61 -1.73
N ALA A 18 -22.78 10.27 -2.69
CA ALA A 18 -21.83 9.19 -2.59
C ALA A 18 -20.82 9.41 -1.44
N GLY A 19 -20.25 8.32 -0.94
CA GLY A 19 -19.16 8.35 0.03
C GLY A 19 -17.90 8.96 -0.59
N LYS A 20 -17.02 9.53 0.26
CA LYS A 20 -15.73 10.09 -0.14
C LYS A 20 -14.62 9.14 0.23
N ALA A 21 -13.85 8.68 -0.76
CA ALA A 21 -12.66 7.86 -0.56
C ALA A 21 -11.40 8.67 -0.89
N VAL A 22 -10.40 8.56 -0.03
CA VAL A 22 -9.08 9.17 -0.21
C VAL A 22 -8.06 8.05 -0.33
N VAL A 23 -7.26 8.06 -1.40
CA VAL A 23 -6.15 7.13 -1.61
C VAL A 23 -4.84 7.90 -1.54
N ILE A 24 -3.97 7.51 -0.62
CA ILE A 24 -2.67 8.15 -0.40
C ILE A 24 -1.58 7.25 -1.00
N GLY A 25 -1.01 7.69 -2.12
CA GLY A 25 -0.03 6.94 -2.91
C GLY A 25 -0.63 6.30 -4.17
N GLY A 26 -0.17 6.73 -5.34
CA GLY A 26 -0.57 6.24 -6.66
C GLY A 26 0.32 5.11 -7.21
N GLY A 27 0.97 4.33 -6.34
CA GLY A 27 1.70 3.12 -6.71
C GLY A 27 0.75 1.97 -7.09
N VAL A 28 1.28 0.77 -7.31
CA VAL A 28 0.47 -0.39 -7.76
C VAL A 28 -0.74 -0.63 -6.86
N SER A 29 -0.55 -0.67 -5.54
CA SER A 29 -1.64 -0.91 -4.58
C SER A 29 -2.66 0.23 -4.57
N GLY A 30 -2.19 1.49 -4.53
CA GLY A 30 -3.09 2.65 -4.54
C GLY A 30 -3.83 2.82 -5.86
N TRP A 31 -3.20 2.49 -6.99
CA TRP A 31 -3.87 2.47 -8.29
C TRP A 31 -5.05 1.50 -8.31
N ASN A 32 -4.82 0.25 -7.87
CA ASN A 32 -5.89 -0.75 -7.81
C ASN A 32 -6.98 -0.35 -6.81
N ALA A 33 -6.61 0.18 -5.65
CA ALA A 33 -7.57 0.71 -4.68
C ALA A 33 -8.43 1.83 -5.28
N THR A 34 -7.82 2.76 -6.02
CA THR A 34 -8.51 3.83 -6.74
C THR A 34 -9.50 3.27 -7.76
N GLN A 35 -9.07 2.30 -8.57
CA GLN A 35 -9.92 1.66 -9.58
C GLN A 35 -11.15 0.99 -8.96
N ILE A 36 -10.96 0.25 -7.88
CA ILE A 36 -12.07 -0.41 -7.16
C ILE A 36 -12.99 0.61 -6.50
N ALA A 37 -12.46 1.64 -5.85
CA ALA A 37 -13.27 2.69 -5.22
C ALA A 37 -14.13 3.44 -6.25
N VAL A 38 -13.56 3.75 -7.44
CA VAL A 38 -14.31 4.31 -8.57
C VAL A 38 -15.41 3.36 -9.02
N GLY A 39 -15.09 2.07 -9.18
CA GLY A 39 -16.06 1.03 -9.57
C GLY A 39 -17.21 0.87 -8.58
N MET A 40 -16.97 1.12 -7.30
CA MET A 40 -17.98 1.12 -6.24
C MET A 40 -18.80 2.43 -6.19
N GLY A 41 -18.43 3.44 -6.95
CA GLY A 41 -19.15 4.71 -7.03
C GLY A 41 -18.75 5.76 -6.00
N PHE A 42 -17.64 5.62 -5.31
CA PHE A 42 -17.12 6.67 -4.43
C PHE A 42 -16.75 7.94 -5.20
N HIS A 43 -16.85 9.09 -4.55
CA HIS A 43 -16.05 10.27 -4.92
C HIS A 43 -14.62 10.05 -4.46
N VAL A 44 -13.71 9.82 -5.42
CA VAL A 44 -12.33 9.42 -5.12
C VAL A 44 -11.37 10.60 -5.27
N THR A 45 -10.53 10.82 -4.25
CA THR A 45 -9.37 11.70 -4.30
C THR A 45 -8.10 10.86 -4.21
N LEU A 46 -7.24 10.95 -5.23
CA LEU A 46 -5.92 10.31 -5.25
C LEU A 46 -4.83 11.34 -4.97
N LEU A 47 -4.04 11.12 -3.91
CA LEU A 47 -2.88 11.93 -3.57
C LEU A 47 -1.58 11.17 -3.89
N ASP A 48 -0.69 11.79 -4.66
CA ASP A 48 0.69 11.34 -4.84
C ASP A 48 1.64 12.55 -4.94
N ARG A 49 2.92 12.35 -4.66
CA ARG A 49 3.96 13.38 -4.84
C ARG A 49 4.45 13.44 -6.28
N ASP A 50 4.34 12.34 -7.02
CA ASP A 50 4.76 12.23 -8.42
C ASP A 50 3.65 12.68 -9.36
N ILE A 51 3.86 13.83 -9.98
CA ILE A 51 2.94 14.40 -10.95
C ILE A 51 2.70 13.50 -12.18
N ASN A 52 3.63 12.61 -12.53
CA ASN A 52 3.46 11.73 -13.68
C ASN A 52 2.43 10.64 -13.37
N LYS A 53 2.41 10.10 -12.15
CA LYS A 53 1.36 9.17 -11.71
C LYS A 53 -0.01 9.85 -11.69
N LEU A 54 -0.08 11.09 -11.24
CA LEU A 54 -1.32 11.87 -11.24
C LEU A 54 -1.82 12.13 -12.66
N LYS A 55 -0.92 12.46 -13.60
CA LYS A 55 -1.27 12.62 -15.03
C LYS A 55 -1.76 11.30 -15.65
N GLU A 56 -1.17 10.16 -15.26
CA GLU A 56 -1.62 8.87 -15.72
C GLU A 56 -3.01 8.54 -15.17
N ALA A 57 -3.24 8.80 -13.89
CA ALA A 57 -4.55 8.63 -13.26
C ALA A 57 -5.63 9.51 -13.93
N ASP A 58 -5.30 10.77 -14.23
CA ASP A 58 -6.21 11.68 -14.93
C ASP A 58 -6.58 11.16 -16.32
N LYS A 59 -5.61 10.62 -17.08
CA LYS A 59 -5.87 10.03 -18.40
C LYS A 59 -6.80 8.82 -18.34
N VAL A 60 -6.64 7.96 -17.30
CA VAL A 60 -7.39 6.70 -17.19
C VAL A 60 -8.75 6.89 -16.56
N PHE A 61 -8.83 7.67 -15.49
CA PHE A 61 -10.06 7.81 -14.70
C PHE A 61 -10.87 9.07 -15.06
N GLY A 62 -10.24 10.05 -15.72
CA GLY A 62 -10.86 11.32 -16.06
C GLY A 62 -11.46 12.00 -14.84
N THR A 63 -12.66 12.59 -15.01
CA THR A 63 -13.37 13.30 -13.94
C THR A 63 -13.88 12.43 -12.79
N LYS A 64 -13.72 11.12 -12.87
CA LYS A 64 -14.13 10.18 -11.79
C LYS A 64 -13.17 10.19 -10.59
N VAL A 65 -11.94 10.68 -10.79
CA VAL A 65 -10.92 10.80 -9.74
C VAL A 65 -10.39 12.21 -9.69
N GLN A 66 -10.43 12.82 -8.53
CA GLN A 66 -9.72 14.06 -8.27
C GLN A 66 -8.27 13.74 -7.96
N THR A 67 -7.34 14.18 -8.79
CA THR A 67 -5.91 14.02 -8.55
C THR A 67 -5.34 15.24 -7.83
N VAL A 68 -4.55 15.03 -6.78
CA VAL A 68 -4.01 16.10 -5.93
C VAL A 68 -2.54 15.81 -5.61
N VAL A 69 -1.68 16.82 -5.71
CA VAL A 69 -0.29 16.71 -5.27
C VAL A 69 -0.24 16.62 -3.75
N SER A 70 0.32 15.53 -3.25
CA SER A 70 0.37 15.24 -1.81
C SER A 70 1.31 16.19 -1.07
N ASN A 71 0.75 16.94 -0.14
CA ASN A 71 1.43 17.71 0.89
C ASN A 71 0.59 17.68 2.17
N SER A 72 1.11 18.18 3.28
CA SER A 72 0.44 18.13 4.58
C SER A 72 -0.93 18.80 4.59
N PHE A 73 -1.07 19.95 3.93
CA PHE A 73 -2.31 20.70 3.87
C PHE A 73 -3.40 19.94 3.08
N GLU A 74 -3.08 19.47 1.86
CA GLU A 74 -4.04 18.76 1.01
C GLU A 74 -4.42 17.40 1.60
N LEU A 75 -3.46 16.72 2.25
CA LEU A 75 -3.71 15.47 2.94
C LEU A 75 -4.68 15.67 4.11
N GLU A 76 -4.44 16.66 4.96
CA GLU A 76 -5.34 16.99 6.06
C GLU A 76 -6.74 17.34 5.54
N ARG A 77 -6.84 18.24 4.56
CA ARG A 77 -8.10 18.66 3.95
C ARG A 77 -8.91 17.47 3.43
N ALA A 78 -8.25 16.56 2.69
CA ALA A 78 -8.90 15.39 2.12
C ALA A 78 -9.35 14.41 3.20
N CYS A 79 -8.50 14.11 4.20
CA CYS A 79 -8.82 13.18 5.28
C CYS A 79 -9.98 13.65 6.16
N LEU A 80 -10.08 14.96 6.45
CA LEU A 80 -11.19 15.51 7.25
C LEU A 80 -12.57 15.31 6.60
N GLU A 81 -12.60 15.22 5.26
CA GLU A 81 -13.84 14.99 4.50
C GLU A 81 -14.08 13.53 4.13
N ALA A 82 -13.13 12.64 4.39
CA ALA A 82 -13.19 11.25 3.99
C ALA A 82 -14.15 10.41 4.83
N ASP A 83 -14.80 9.44 4.19
CA ASP A 83 -15.47 8.32 4.82
C ASP A 83 -14.56 7.07 4.82
N LEU A 84 -13.66 6.98 3.82
CA LEU A 84 -12.66 5.94 3.67
C LEU A 84 -11.30 6.56 3.33
N VAL A 85 -10.24 6.21 4.05
CA VAL A 85 -8.86 6.57 3.72
C VAL A 85 -8.06 5.30 3.50
N ILE A 86 -7.35 5.21 2.38
CA ILE A 86 -6.50 4.07 2.02
C ILE A 86 -5.05 4.56 1.96
N GLY A 87 -4.22 4.06 2.86
CA GLY A 87 -2.77 4.30 2.89
C GLY A 87 -2.04 3.27 2.03
N ALA A 88 -1.43 3.71 0.93
CA ALA A 88 -0.75 2.85 -0.05
C ALA A 88 0.64 3.38 -0.41
N VAL A 89 1.29 4.11 0.50
CA VAL A 89 2.65 4.62 0.30
C VAL A 89 3.64 3.56 0.74
N LEU A 90 4.48 3.15 -0.20
CA LEU A 90 5.53 2.16 -0.01
C LEU A 90 6.86 2.76 -0.46
N ILE A 91 7.88 2.65 0.40
CA ILE A 91 9.26 2.97 0.07
C ILE A 91 10.06 1.66 0.09
N PRO A 92 10.54 1.17 -1.07
CA PRO A 92 11.28 -0.08 -1.12
C PRO A 92 12.48 -0.08 -0.14
N GLY A 93 12.57 -1.13 0.70
CA GLY A 93 13.64 -1.29 1.67
C GLY A 93 13.62 -0.35 2.90
N ALA A 94 12.65 0.54 3.03
CA ALA A 94 12.55 1.48 4.15
C ALA A 94 11.17 1.44 4.82
N LYS A 95 11.09 1.94 6.05
CA LYS A 95 9.80 2.12 6.75
C LYS A 95 8.94 3.14 6.02
N ALA A 96 7.64 2.88 5.93
CA ALA A 96 6.67 3.84 5.40
C ALA A 96 6.68 5.13 6.27
N PRO A 97 6.58 6.32 5.65
CA PRO A 97 6.47 7.58 6.41
C PRO A 97 5.10 7.65 7.10
N LYS A 98 5.05 8.17 8.32
CA LYS A 98 3.80 8.43 9.03
C LYS A 98 3.14 9.70 8.47
N LEU A 99 2.11 9.53 7.67
CA LEU A 99 1.44 10.61 6.92
C LEU A 99 0.16 11.10 7.60
N VAL A 100 -0.59 10.19 8.22
CA VAL A 100 -1.81 10.52 8.96
C VAL A 100 -1.50 10.41 10.44
N THR A 101 -1.52 11.53 11.14
CA THR A 101 -1.18 11.63 12.57
C THR A 101 -2.38 11.27 13.45
N ASN A 102 -2.13 10.88 14.70
CA ASN A 102 -3.17 10.66 15.71
C ASN A 102 -4.07 11.89 15.88
N GLU A 103 -3.47 13.09 15.89
CA GLU A 103 -4.22 14.35 15.98
C GLU A 103 -5.18 14.55 14.80
N LEU A 104 -4.74 14.23 13.58
CA LEU A 104 -5.60 14.30 12.40
C LEU A 104 -6.76 13.30 12.50
N VAL A 105 -6.49 12.06 12.93
CA VAL A 105 -7.52 11.03 13.12
C VAL A 105 -8.58 11.48 14.14
N ALA A 106 -8.17 12.14 15.22
CA ALA A 106 -9.10 12.67 16.23
C ALA A 106 -10.11 13.69 15.66
N ARG A 107 -9.75 14.37 14.57
CA ARG A 107 -10.54 15.41 13.90
C ARG A 107 -11.35 14.89 12.71
N MET A 108 -11.14 13.65 12.29
CA MET A 108 -11.88 13.03 11.19
C MET A 108 -13.35 12.79 11.57
N LYS A 109 -14.17 12.54 10.54
CA LYS A 109 -15.60 12.21 10.77
C LYS A 109 -15.73 10.96 11.62
N PRO A 110 -16.58 10.95 12.65
CA PRO A 110 -16.84 9.76 13.45
C PRO A 110 -17.28 8.58 12.57
N GLY A 111 -16.65 7.41 12.76
CA GLY A 111 -16.90 6.21 12.00
C GLY A 111 -16.23 6.17 10.63
N SER A 112 -15.31 7.08 10.32
CA SER A 112 -14.42 6.96 9.17
C SER A 112 -13.59 5.69 9.25
N VAL A 113 -13.28 5.10 8.10
CA VAL A 113 -12.49 3.87 8.01
C VAL A 113 -11.13 4.18 7.41
N LEU A 114 -10.06 3.73 8.07
CA LEU A 114 -8.69 3.85 7.59
C LEU A 114 -8.13 2.45 7.30
N VAL A 115 -7.70 2.22 6.07
CA VAL A 115 -7.10 0.96 5.61
C VAL A 115 -5.62 1.20 5.31
N ASP A 116 -4.73 0.56 6.05
CA ASP A 116 -3.28 0.71 5.85
C ASP A 116 -2.71 -0.49 5.10
N ILE A 117 -2.56 -0.35 3.77
CA ILE A 117 -1.99 -1.41 2.92
C ILE A 117 -0.46 -1.52 3.15
N ALA A 118 0.18 -0.45 3.62
CA ALA A 118 1.62 -0.41 3.88
C ALA A 118 2.00 -1.02 5.25
N ILE A 119 1.08 -1.72 5.91
CA ILE A 119 1.26 -2.23 7.28
C ILE A 119 2.49 -3.14 7.43
N ASP A 120 2.81 -3.96 6.41
CA ASP A 120 3.97 -4.85 6.42
C ASP A 120 5.31 -4.08 6.50
N GLN A 121 5.31 -2.79 6.18
CA GLN A 121 6.45 -1.87 6.30
C GLN A 121 6.28 -0.85 7.43
N GLY A 122 5.50 -1.20 8.44
CA GLY A 122 5.24 -0.37 9.62
C GLY A 122 4.05 0.57 9.49
N GLY A 123 3.37 0.58 8.34
CA GLY A 123 2.19 1.40 8.07
C GLY A 123 2.47 2.89 7.88
N CYS A 124 1.63 3.57 7.12
CA CYS A 124 1.73 5.00 6.84
C CYS A 124 0.81 5.88 7.72
N PHE A 125 0.06 5.31 8.64
CA PHE A 125 -0.65 6.04 9.69
C PHE A 125 0.08 5.88 11.02
N GLU A 126 0.04 6.92 11.86
CA GLU A 126 0.79 6.95 13.12
C GLU A 126 0.39 5.79 14.05
N ASP A 127 -0.92 5.55 14.19
CA ASP A 127 -1.49 4.55 15.08
C ASP A 127 -1.57 3.13 14.46
N SER A 128 -1.10 2.96 13.23
CA SER A 128 -1.14 1.65 12.57
C SER A 128 -0.30 0.61 13.30
N HIS A 129 -0.92 -0.53 13.58
CA HIS A 129 -0.24 -1.74 14.03
C HIS A 129 -0.84 -2.97 13.33
N PRO A 130 -0.07 -4.03 13.09
CA PRO A 130 -0.55 -5.22 12.40
C PRO A 130 -1.72 -5.88 13.13
N THR A 131 -2.75 -6.25 12.37
CA THR A 131 -3.87 -7.06 12.83
C THR A 131 -3.95 -8.37 12.05
N THR A 132 -4.87 -9.24 12.43
CA THR A 132 -5.05 -10.56 11.81
C THR A 132 -6.41 -10.65 11.11
N HIS A 133 -6.61 -11.67 10.27
CA HIS A 133 -7.92 -11.94 9.67
C HIS A 133 -8.99 -12.34 10.71
N ALA A 134 -8.59 -12.85 11.88
CA ALA A 134 -9.51 -13.19 12.97
C ALA A 134 -9.98 -11.93 13.74
N GLU A 135 -9.08 -10.98 13.95
CA GLU A 135 -9.36 -9.69 14.61
C GLU A 135 -8.87 -8.56 13.69
N PRO A 136 -9.63 -8.23 12.62
CA PRO A 136 -9.12 -7.41 11.53
C PRO A 136 -9.12 -5.91 11.81
N THR A 137 -9.90 -5.44 12.79
CA THR A 137 -10.13 -4.01 13.02
C THR A 137 -9.91 -3.61 14.47
N PHE A 138 -9.49 -2.36 14.67
CA PHE A 138 -9.44 -1.71 15.98
C PHE A 138 -9.91 -0.27 15.87
N GLN A 139 -10.13 0.37 17.01
CA GLN A 139 -10.60 1.76 17.09
C GLN A 139 -9.46 2.68 17.48
N VAL A 140 -9.37 3.83 16.78
CA VAL A 140 -8.55 4.98 17.19
C VAL A 140 -9.47 6.19 17.21
N HIS A 141 -9.64 6.80 18.36
CA HIS A 141 -10.67 7.82 18.58
C HIS A 141 -12.05 7.32 18.11
N ASN A 142 -12.65 8.02 17.17
CA ASN A 142 -13.95 7.65 16.59
C ASN A 142 -13.83 6.99 15.21
N SER A 143 -12.63 6.56 14.82
CA SER A 143 -12.34 5.96 13.50
C SER A 143 -12.00 4.48 13.62
N VAL A 144 -12.32 3.71 12.57
CA VAL A 144 -12.05 2.28 12.47
C VAL A 144 -10.80 2.06 11.63
N PHE A 145 -9.82 1.35 12.17
CA PHE A 145 -8.60 0.97 11.47
C PHE A 145 -8.69 -0.50 11.02
N TYR A 146 -8.25 -0.75 9.78
CA TYR A 146 -8.06 -2.07 9.19
C TYR A 146 -6.61 -2.17 8.72
N CYS A 147 -5.80 -2.97 9.43
CA CYS A 147 -4.36 -3.08 9.22
C CYS A 147 -3.93 -4.56 9.18
N VAL A 148 -4.70 -5.40 8.49
CA VAL A 148 -4.42 -6.84 8.41
C VAL A 148 -3.14 -7.07 7.63
N ALA A 149 -2.17 -7.71 8.26
CA ALA A 149 -0.99 -8.23 7.59
C ALA A 149 -1.41 -9.31 6.58
N ASN A 150 -0.80 -9.30 5.39
CA ASN A 150 -1.19 -10.20 4.31
C ASN A 150 -2.68 -10.09 3.92
N MET A 151 -3.15 -8.89 3.63
CA MET A 151 -4.52 -8.65 3.12
C MET A 151 -4.90 -9.58 1.95
N PRO A 152 -4.00 -9.91 0.98
CA PRO A 152 -4.29 -10.86 -0.08
C PRO A 152 -4.72 -12.25 0.41
N GLY A 153 -4.36 -12.63 1.62
CA GLY A 153 -4.79 -13.88 2.25
C GLY A 153 -6.31 -13.99 2.48
N ALA A 154 -7.05 -12.88 2.42
CA ALA A 154 -8.52 -12.89 2.49
C ALA A 154 -9.18 -13.44 1.20
N VAL A 155 -8.45 -13.47 0.08
CA VAL A 155 -8.91 -13.99 -1.23
C VAL A 155 -7.88 -14.95 -1.82
N PRO A 156 -7.57 -16.08 -1.13
CA PRO A 156 -6.39 -16.89 -1.40
C PRO A 156 -6.38 -17.53 -2.79
N ASN A 157 -7.54 -17.87 -3.34
CA ASN A 157 -7.63 -18.43 -4.68
C ASN A 157 -7.05 -17.44 -5.72
N THR A 158 -7.54 -16.20 -5.75
CA THR A 158 -7.06 -15.18 -6.70
C THR A 158 -5.60 -14.81 -6.43
N SER A 159 -5.25 -14.61 -5.16
CA SER A 159 -3.92 -14.13 -4.78
C SER A 159 -2.83 -15.15 -5.08
N THR A 160 -3.10 -16.44 -4.84
CA THR A 160 -2.15 -17.52 -5.13
C THR A 160 -1.86 -17.60 -6.63
N HIS A 161 -2.89 -17.60 -7.46
CA HIS A 161 -2.71 -17.64 -8.91
C HIS A 161 -1.99 -16.39 -9.44
N ALA A 162 -2.34 -15.20 -8.94
CA ALA A 162 -1.66 -13.98 -9.33
C ALA A 162 -0.17 -14.01 -8.97
N LEU A 163 0.16 -14.44 -7.75
CA LEU A 163 1.54 -14.53 -7.28
C LEU A 163 2.34 -15.57 -8.05
N THR A 164 1.78 -16.79 -8.21
CA THR A 164 2.48 -17.87 -8.93
C THR A 164 2.71 -17.52 -10.40
N ASN A 165 1.75 -16.90 -11.08
CA ASN A 165 1.95 -16.44 -12.46
C ASN A 165 3.10 -15.44 -12.59
N ALA A 166 3.26 -14.55 -11.60
CA ALA A 166 4.34 -13.56 -11.60
C ALA A 166 5.71 -14.15 -11.20
N THR A 167 5.74 -15.14 -10.30
CA THR A 167 7.00 -15.67 -9.74
C THR A 167 7.54 -16.89 -10.47
N LEU A 168 6.68 -17.68 -11.13
CA LEU A 168 7.07 -18.93 -11.81
C LEU A 168 8.24 -18.77 -12.79
N PRO A 169 8.31 -17.74 -13.66
CA PRO A 169 9.45 -17.57 -14.58
C PRO A 169 10.80 -17.48 -13.84
N TYR A 170 10.83 -16.77 -12.71
CA TYR A 170 12.04 -16.64 -11.89
C TYR A 170 12.41 -17.93 -11.18
N ILE A 171 11.41 -18.69 -10.72
CA ILE A 171 11.63 -20.00 -10.09
C ILE A 171 12.23 -20.98 -11.09
N LEU A 172 11.74 -20.99 -12.34
CA LEU A 172 12.28 -21.83 -13.40
C LEU A 172 13.72 -21.46 -13.75
N GLU A 173 14.05 -20.17 -13.88
CA GLU A 173 15.43 -19.73 -14.10
C GLU A 173 16.38 -20.19 -12.99
N LEU A 174 15.95 -20.09 -11.73
CA LEU A 174 16.73 -20.56 -10.59
C LEU A 174 16.89 -22.09 -10.58
N ALA A 175 15.85 -22.84 -10.95
CA ALA A 175 15.86 -24.30 -10.98
C ALA A 175 16.73 -24.85 -12.11
N ASP A 176 16.64 -24.23 -13.30
CA ASP A 176 17.34 -24.71 -14.49
C ASP A 176 18.84 -24.38 -14.49
N ARG A 177 19.22 -23.23 -13.89
CA ARG A 177 20.59 -22.68 -14.00
C ARG A 177 21.36 -22.63 -12.69
N GLY A 178 20.67 -22.81 -11.57
CA GLY A 178 21.20 -22.50 -10.25
C GLY A 178 21.27 -20.98 -10.01
N TRP A 179 21.33 -20.61 -8.72
CA TRP A 179 21.17 -19.23 -8.31
C TRP A 179 22.22 -18.25 -8.87
N VAL A 180 23.52 -18.67 -8.94
CA VAL A 180 24.60 -17.80 -9.41
C VAL A 180 24.40 -17.38 -10.86
N GLU A 181 24.18 -18.34 -11.76
CA GLU A 181 24.00 -18.04 -13.19
C GLU A 181 22.69 -17.32 -13.47
N ALA A 182 21.61 -17.67 -12.77
CA ALA A 182 20.34 -16.97 -12.89
C ALA A 182 20.47 -15.48 -12.50
N LEU A 183 21.15 -15.17 -11.40
CA LEU A 183 21.36 -13.79 -10.96
C LEU A 183 22.32 -13.01 -11.87
N ARG A 184 23.32 -13.65 -12.47
CA ARG A 184 24.21 -13.01 -13.45
C ARG A 184 23.46 -12.59 -14.71
N ARG A 185 22.46 -13.34 -15.13
CA ARG A 185 21.69 -13.12 -16.36
C ARG A 185 20.55 -12.14 -16.21
N ASP A 186 19.94 -12.07 -15.03
CA ASP A 186 18.78 -11.23 -14.77
C ASP A 186 19.07 -10.26 -13.62
N ALA A 187 19.30 -8.99 -13.98
CA ALA A 187 19.56 -7.92 -13.03
C ALA A 187 18.36 -7.61 -12.11
N ALA A 188 17.13 -7.94 -12.54
CA ALA A 188 15.95 -7.79 -11.68
C ALA A 188 15.91 -8.90 -10.64
N LEU A 189 16.17 -10.15 -11.03
CA LEU A 189 16.27 -11.27 -10.11
C LEU A 189 17.44 -11.09 -9.15
N ALA A 190 18.57 -10.53 -9.59
CA ALA A 190 19.74 -10.24 -8.76
C ALA A 190 19.44 -9.32 -7.59
N LYS A 191 18.51 -8.36 -7.74
CA LYS A 191 18.04 -7.49 -6.64
C LYS A 191 17.26 -8.25 -5.56
N GLY A 192 16.82 -9.46 -5.84
CA GLY A 192 16.16 -10.35 -4.89
C GLY A 192 17.10 -11.02 -3.90
N LEU A 193 18.43 -11.01 -4.13
CA LEU A 193 19.39 -11.57 -3.18
C LEU A 193 19.57 -10.64 -1.99
N ASN A 194 18.95 -10.99 -0.87
CA ASN A 194 19.10 -10.22 0.35
C ASN A 194 20.29 -10.66 1.18
N THR A 195 20.48 -11.98 1.34
CA THR A 195 21.56 -12.53 2.18
C THR A 195 22.16 -13.79 1.54
N HIS A 196 23.46 -13.98 1.72
CA HIS A 196 24.19 -15.18 1.34
C HIS A 196 25.42 -15.36 2.23
N ASP A 197 25.63 -16.57 2.78
CA ASP A 197 26.76 -16.92 3.65
C ASP A 197 27.00 -15.91 4.79
N GLY A 198 25.92 -15.51 5.47
CA GLY A 198 25.98 -14.56 6.57
C GLY A 198 26.26 -13.10 6.17
N LYS A 199 26.35 -12.80 4.90
CA LYS A 199 26.54 -11.43 4.36
C LYS A 199 25.23 -10.86 3.84
N VAL A 200 25.07 -9.54 3.93
CA VAL A 200 23.88 -8.83 3.43
C VAL A 200 24.21 -8.17 2.10
N ALA A 201 23.52 -8.61 1.04
CA ALA A 201 23.74 -8.17 -0.34
C ALA A 201 22.83 -7.01 -0.77
N TYR A 202 21.72 -6.80 -0.08
CA TYR A 202 20.79 -5.73 -0.40
C TYR A 202 21.03 -4.52 0.52
N ARG A 203 21.47 -3.41 -0.07
CA ARG A 203 21.96 -2.22 0.65
C ARG A 203 20.91 -1.64 1.60
N GLU A 204 19.68 -1.49 1.13
CA GLU A 204 18.59 -0.90 1.91
C GLU A 204 18.22 -1.75 3.14
N VAL A 205 18.36 -3.07 3.04
CA VAL A 205 18.21 -3.98 4.19
C VAL A 205 19.36 -3.81 5.17
N ALA A 206 20.59 -3.72 4.67
CA ALA A 206 21.76 -3.50 5.53
C ALA A 206 21.62 -2.18 6.32
N GLU A 207 21.27 -1.09 5.65
CA GLU A 207 21.07 0.23 6.28
C GLU A 207 19.91 0.21 7.29
N ALA A 208 18.77 -0.42 6.95
CA ALA A 208 17.60 -0.49 7.84
C ALA A 208 17.88 -1.25 9.15
N HIS A 209 18.83 -2.19 9.13
CA HIS A 209 19.17 -3.03 10.27
C HIS A 209 20.54 -2.71 10.89
N GLY A 210 21.25 -1.70 10.39
CA GLY A 210 22.59 -1.34 10.87
C GLY A 210 23.64 -2.43 10.65
N LEU A 211 23.49 -3.20 9.56
CA LEU A 211 24.38 -4.30 9.19
C LEU A 211 25.36 -3.87 8.10
N GLU A 212 26.49 -4.59 7.99
CA GLU A 212 27.46 -4.36 6.92
C GLU A 212 26.92 -4.82 5.58
N HIS A 213 27.00 -3.97 4.56
CA HIS A 213 26.62 -4.30 3.19
C HIS A 213 27.78 -4.96 2.45
N THR A 214 27.49 -6.00 1.69
CA THR A 214 28.45 -6.66 0.79
C THR A 214 27.96 -6.50 -0.65
N GLU A 215 28.82 -6.00 -1.54
CA GLU A 215 28.47 -5.83 -2.94
C GLU A 215 28.14 -7.18 -3.60
N LEU A 216 27.08 -7.20 -4.41
CA LEU A 216 26.59 -8.41 -5.08
C LEU A 216 27.67 -9.08 -5.93
N SER A 217 28.51 -8.29 -6.62
CA SER A 217 29.62 -8.79 -7.44
C SER A 217 30.62 -9.62 -6.62
N ALA A 218 30.82 -9.32 -5.36
CA ALA A 218 31.71 -10.09 -4.48
C ALA A 218 31.10 -11.44 -4.06
N LEU A 219 29.80 -11.63 -4.19
CA LEU A 219 29.09 -12.86 -3.86
C LEU A 219 28.87 -13.77 -5.07
N LEU A 220 28.85 -13.19 -6.26
CA LEU A 220 28.64 -13.95 -7.50
C LEU A 220 29.95 -14.50 -8.09
N GLY A 221 31.12 -14.01 -7.66
CA GLY A 221 32.44 -14.46 -8.13
C GLY A 221 32.83 -13.88 -9.45
#